data_ae3895d4ede57b067edf62c9608d56ff
#
_entry.id   ae3895d4ede57b067edf62c9608d56ff
#
_cell.length_a   1.000
_cell.length_b   1.000
_cell.length_c   1.000
_cell.angle_alpha   90.00
_cell.angle_beta   90.00
_cell.angle_gamma   90.00
#
_symmetry.space_group_name_H-M   'P 1'
#
loop_
_entity.id
_entity.type
_entity.pdbx_description
1 polymer ?
#
loop_
_entity_poly.entity_id
_entity_poly.type
_entity_poly.pdbx_seq_one_letter_code
_entity_poly.pdbx_strand_id
1 'polypeptide(L)'
;LMPTWRMLWAQRLRWQRGALENLGAYGVTPQTLRYWAQQISIGYGVLALFSYFALILLMIFAMDTWVWFPFWLAIGVLFSIERTVTVWKGGWRARAVAVLVFPELVYDCFLNLAFLKGVFEIAFGRRATWKHVEHTAQVPA
;
A
#
# COMPACT_ATOMS: atom_id res chain seq x y z
N LEU A 1 -5.08 -6.03 16.82
CA LEU A 1 -3.90 -5.21 16.53
C LEU A 1 -2.73 -6.14 16.24
N MET A 2 -2.01 -5.90 15.15
CA MET A 2 -0.79 -6.67 14.81
C MET A 2 0.38 -6.10 15.60
N PRO A 3 0.99 -6.89 16.51
CA PRO A 3 2.01 -6.38 17.44
C PRO A 3 3.37 -6.13 16.78
N THR A 4 3.63 -6.63 15.57
CA THR A 4 4.91 -6.48 14.88
C THR A 4 4.76 -6.18 13.39
N TRP A 5 5.72 -5.44 12.83
CA TRP A 5 5.80 -5.16 11.38
C TRP A 5 5.87 -6.44 10.53
N ARG A 6 6.52 -7.48 11.05
CA ARG A 6 6.63 -8.78 10.37
C ARG A 6 5.27 -9.46 10.22
N MET A 7 4.42 -9.40 11.26
CA MET A 7 3.06 -9.95 11.22
C MET A 7 2.17 -9.14 10.29
N LEU A 8 2.27 -7.81 10.32
CA LEU A 8 1.56 -6.92 9.40
C LEU A 8 1.95 -7.21 7.95
N TRP A 9 3.23 -7.36 7.66
CA TRP A 9 3.73 -7.74 6.34
C TRP A 9 3.13 -9.05 5.85
N ALA A 10 3.20 -10.11 6.66
CA ALA A 10 2.68 -11.41 6.31
C ALA A 10 1.16 -11.37 6.07
N GLN A 11 0.43 -10.56 6.83
CA GLN A 11 -1.00 -10.36 6.65
C GLN A 11 -1.30 -9.63 5.33
N ARG A 12 -0.61 -8.51 5.05
CA ARG A 12 -0.83 -7.72 3.84
C ARG A 12 -0.47 -8.51 2.58
N LEU A 13 0.64 -9.22 2.61
CA LEU A 13 1.04 -10.09 1.51
C LEU A 13 -0.01 -11.18 1.24
N ARG A 14 -0.54 -11.82 2.28
CA ARG A 14 -1.62 -12.81 2.12
C ARG A 14 -2.87 -12.22 1.48
N TRP A 15 -3.30 -11.03 1.92
CA TRP A 15 -4.48 -10.40 1.37
C TRP A 15 -4.32 -10.00 -0.08
N GLN A 16 -3.19 -9.38 -0.42
CA GLN A 16 -2.91 -8.98 -1.80
C GLN A 16 -2.81 -10.20 -2.72
N ARG A 17 -2.06 -11.21 -2.29
CA ARG A 17 -1.91 -12.44 -3.06
C ARG A 17 -3.24 -13.18 -3.20
N GLY A 18 -4.00 -13.35 -2.13
CA GLY A 18 -5.30 -14.03 -2.16
C GLY A 18 -6.32 -13.32 -3.05
N ALA A 19 -6.30 -11.99 -3.09
CA ALA A 19 -7.15 -11.23 -4.01
C ALA A 19 -6.80 -11.50 -5.48
N LEU A 20 -5.51 -11.53 -5.82
CA LEU A 20 -5.03 -11.81 -7.18
C LEU A 20 -5.30 -13.27 -7.59
N GLU A 21 -5.03 -14.23 -6.70
CA GLU A 21 -5.29 -15.66 -6.95
C GLU A 21 -6.78 -15.92 -7.17
N ASN A 22 -7.66 -15.32 -6.37
CA ASN A 22 -9.10 -15.43 -6.55
C ASN A 22 -9.57 -14.85 -7.88
N LEU A 23 -9.06 -13.68 -8.27
CA LEU A 23 -9.40 -13.10 -9.58
C LEU A 23 -8.91 -13.97 -10.73
N GLY A 24 -7.72 -14.56 -10.62
CA GLY A 24 -7.21 -15.53 -11.59
C GLY A 24 -8.10 -16.78 -11.70
N ALA A 25 -8.60 -17.29 -10.57
CA ALA A 25 -9.45 -18.46 -10.51
C ALA A 25 -10.87 -18.21 -11.06
N TYR A 26 -11.47 -17.05 -10.75
CA TYR A 26 -12.84 -16.72 -11.21
C TYR A 26 -12.88 -16.10 -12.61
N GLY A 27 -11.75 -15.62 -13.12
CA GLY A 27 -11.66 -14.97 -14.43
C GLY A 27 -12.38 -13.64 -14.51
N VAL A 28 -12.62 -13.17 -15.74
CA VAL A 28 -13.32 -11.90 -16.00
C VAL A 28 -14.80 -12.15 -16.21
N THR A 29 -15.60 -11.72 -15.25
CA THR A 29 -17.07 -11.78 -15.29
C THR A 29 -17.65 -10.41 -14.90
N PRO A 30 -18.93 -10.11 -15.19
CA PRO A 30 -19.55 -8.86 -14.74
C PRO A 30 -19.44 -8.62 -13.22
N GLN A 31 -19.46 -9.71 -12.43
CA GLN A 31 -19.34 -9.67 -10.97
C GLN A 31 -17.90 -9.40 -10.51
N THR A 32 -16.91 -9.93 -11.25
CA THR A 32 -15.49 -9.77 -10.91
C THR A 32 -14.86 -8.51 -11.49
N LEU A 33 -15.51 -7.84 -12.46
CA LEU A 33 -14.97 -6.67 -13.15
C LEU A 33 -14.57 -5.54 -12.20
N ARG A 34 -15.37 -5.28 -11.15
CA ARG A 34 -15.05 -4.29 -10.12
C ARG A 34 -13.74 -4.62 -9.38
N TYR A 35 -13.53 -5.88 -9.07
CA TYR A 35 -12.31 -6.33 -8.37
C TYR A 35 -11.09 -6.28 -9.30
N TRP A 36 -11.26 -6.61 -10.59
CA TRP A 36 -10.22 -6.41 -11.60
C TRP A 36 -9.82 -4.95 -11.71
N ALA A 37 -10.78 -4.04 -11.82
CA ALA A 37 -10.52 -2.60 -11.86
C ALA A 37 -9.78 -2.14 -10.61
N GLN A 38 -10.13 -2.65 -9.43
CA GLN A 38 -9.44 -2.35 -8.17
C GLN A 38 -7.97 -2.82 -8.20
N GLN A 39 -7.68 -4.05 -8.64
CA GLN A 39 -6.31 -4.56 -8.68
C GLN A 39 -5.45 -3.84 -9.73
N ILE A 40 -6.04 -3.50 -10.88
CA ILE A 40 -5.39 -2.68 -11.91
C ILE A 40 -5.07 -1.28 -11.35
N SER A 41 -6.00 -0.66 -10.62
CA SER A 41 -5.79 0.63 -9.95
C SER A 41 -4.64 0.58 -8.94
N ILE A 42 -4.53 -0.50 -8.15
CA ILE A 42 -3.41 -0.69 -7.22
C ILE A 42 -2.10 -0.80 -8.01
N GLY A 43 -2.06 -1.61 -9.07
CA GLY A 43 -0.90 -1.74 -9.95
C GLY A 43 -0.47 -0.39 -10.57
N TYR A 44 -1.45 0.42 -10.98
CA TYR A 44 -1.20 1.77 -11.48
C TYR A 44 -0.63 2.69 -10.39
N GLY A 45 -1.15 2.59 -9.15
CA GLY A 45 -0.60 3.32 -7.99
C GLY A 45 0.85 2.95 -7.70
N VAL A 46 1.21 1.65 -7.80
CA VAL A 46 2.60 1.19 -7.69
C VAL A 46 3.48 1.86 -8.74
N LEU A 47 3.06 1.83 -10.01
CA LEU A 47 3.80 2.43 -11.11
C LEU A 47 3.97 3.94 -10.90
N ALA A 48 2.91 4.64 -10.49
CA ALA A 48 2.95 6.08 -10.21
C ALA A 48 3.93 6.43 -9.08
N LEU A 49 3.95 5.65 -8.00
CA LEU A 49 4.87 5.85 -6.88
C LEU A 49 6.33 5.66 -7.31
N PHE A 50 6.64 4.61 -8.06
CA PHE A 50 8.00 4.38 -8.57
C PHE A 50 8.42 5.47 -9.57
N SER A 51 7.51 5.91 -10.45
CA SER A 51 7.78 7.03 -11.36
C SER A 51 8.06 8.32 -10.60
N TYR A 52 7.34 8.57 -9.52
CA TYR A 52 7.57 9.72 -8.65
C TYR A 52 8.98 9.69 -8.03
N PHE A 53 9.40 8.55 -7.48
CA PHE A 53 10.76 8.41 -6.95
C PHE A 53 11.83 8.54 -8.04
N ALA A 54 11.60 7.97 -9.23
CA ALA A 54 12.52 8.09 -10.35
C ALA A 54 12.68 9.56 -10.78
N LEU A 55 11.59 10.33 -10.83
CA LEU A 55 11.62 11.76 -11.13
C LEU A 55 12.36 12.56 -10.06
N ILE A 56 12.16 12.25 -8.77
CA ILE A 56 12.91 12.90 -7.68
C ILE A 56 14.41 12.62 -7.84
N LEU A 57 14.80 11.38 -8.09
CA LEU A 57 16.21 11.03 -8.31
C LEU A 57 16.79 11.74 -9.53
N LEU A 58 16.02 11.79 -10.63
CA LEU A 58 16.42 12.52 -11.83
C LEU A 58 16.64 14.01 -11.55
N MET A 59 15.74 14.64 -10.77
CA MET A 59 15.89 16.04 -10.37
C MET A 59 17.13 16.28 -9.52
N ILE A 60 17.43 15.37 -8.59
CA ILE A 60 18.60 15.49 -7.70
C ILE A 60 19.91 15.33 -8.48
N PHE A 61 19.98 14.38 -9.42
CA PHE A 61 21.24 14.01 -10.06
C PHE A 61 21.49 14.66 -11.44
N ALA A 62 20.43 15.09 -12.14
CA ALA A 62 20.54 15.57 -13.51
C ALA A 62 20.11 17.03 -13.71
N MET A 63 19.51 17.68 -12.70
CA MET A 63 19.03 19.06 -12.82
C MET A 63 19.75 19.96 -11.81
N ASP A 64 20.31 21.06 -12.29
CA ASP A 64 20.98 22.07 -11.45
C ASP A 64 20.00 22.94 -10.64
N THR A 65 18.72 22.95 -11.02
CA THR A 65 17.69 23.77 -10.39
C THR A 65 16.51 22.92 -9.91
N TRP A 66 16.10 23.16 -8.66
CA TRP A 66 14.89 22.52 -8.11
C TRP A 66 13.64 23.21 -8.65
N VAL A 67 12.83 22.46 -9.42
CA VAL A 67 11.56 22.99 -9.96
C VAL A 67 10.42 22.63 -9.03
N TRP A 68 9.81 23.64 -8.43
CA TRP A 68 8.59 23.46 -7.63
C TRP A 68 7.38 23.42 -8.56
N PHE A 69 6.59 22.35 -8.43
CA PHE A 69 5.32 22.24 -9.14
C PHE A 69 4.17 22.56 -8.18
N PRO A 70 3.61 23.81 -8.21
CA PRO A 70 2.55 24.23 -7.28
C PRO A 70 1.30 23.33 -7.36
N PHE A 71 1.04 22.74 -8.51
CA PHE A 71 -0.05 21.78 -8.70
C PHE A 71 0.08 20.57 -7.76
N TRP A 72 1.26 19.95 -7.67
CA TRP A 72 1.48 18.80 -6.79
C TRP A 72 1.45 19.18 -5.31
N LEU A 73 1.92 20.38 -4.99
CA LEU A 73 1.80 20.91 -3.62
C LEU A 73 0.33 21.09 -3.24
N ALA A 74 -0.50 21.65 -4.13
CA ALA A 74 -1.94 21.83 -3.91
C ALA A 74 -2.65 20.49 -3.69
N ILE A 75 -2.32 19.47 -4.50
CA ILE A 75 -2.84 18.10 -4.32
C ILE A 75 -2.42 17.54 -2.95
N GLY A 76 -1.16 17.67 -2.56
CA GLY A 76 -0.66 17.21 -1.26
C GLY A 76 -1.39 17.88 -0.08
N VAL A 77 -1.63 19.19 -0.17
CA VAL A 77 -2.41 19.93 0.83
C VAL A 77 -3.86 19.44 0.88
N LEU A 78 -4.50 19.23 -0.26
CA LEU A 78 -5.87 18.72 -0.33
C LEU A 78 -6.01 17.36 0.37
N PHE A 79 -5.13 16.42 0.08
CA PHE A 79 -5.09 15.11 0.75
C PHE A 79 -4.81 15.22 2.25
N SER A 80 -3.94 16.13 2.67
CA SER A 80 -3.67 16.38 4.10
C SER A 80 -4.91 16.90 4.82
N ILE A 81 -5.68 17.77 4.17
CA ILE A 81 -6.95 18.29 4.72
C ILE A 81 -7.96 17.14 4.84
N GLU A 82 -8.18 16.37 3.75
CA GLU A 82 -9.11 15.23 3.73
C GLU A 82 -8.82 14.24 4.87
N ARG A 83 -7.57 13.87 5.04
CA ARG A 83 -7.14 12.94 6.12
C ARG A 83 -7.38 13.53 7.50
N THR A 84 -7.02 14.80 7.68
CA THR A 84 -7.24 15.49 8.95
C THR A 84 -8.70 15.53 9.34
N VAL A 85 -9.59 15.79 8.36
CA VAL A 85 -11.04 15.77 8.56
C VAL A 85 -11.52 14.35 8.90
N THR A 86 -11.03 13.33 8.20
CA THR A 86 -11.38 11.92 8.44
C THR A 86 -11.06 11.47 9.87
N VAL A 87 -9.91 11.87 10.41
CA VAL A 87 -9.49 11.51 11.77
C VAL A 87 -9.84 12.55 12.83
N TRP A 88 -10.71 13.53 12.51
CA TRP A 88 -11.00 14.66 13.38
C TRP A 88 -11.39 14.29 14.81
N LYS A 89 -12.17 13.21 14.96
CA LYS A 89 -12.62 12.66 16.24
C LYS A 89 -11.53 11.90 17.01
N GLY A 90 -10.38 11.59 16.38
CA GLY A 90 -9.27 10.85 16.98
C GLY A 90 -8.35 11.67 17.89
N GLY A 91 -8.66 12.96 18.10
CA GLY A 91 -7.89 13.85 18.94
C GLY A 91 -6.68 14.48 18.22
N TRP A 92 -5.93 15.32 18.93
CA TRP A 92 -4.87 16.12 18.33
C TRP A 92 -3.69 15.29 17.78
N ARG A 93 -3.35 14.17 18.43
CA ARG A 93 -2.27 13.28 17.99
C ARG A 93 -2.60 12.62 16.64
N ALA A 94 -3.84 12.18 16.47
CA ALA A 94 -4.29 11.60 15.20
C ALA A 94 -4.25 12.66 14.08
N ARG A 95 -4.68 13.88 14.36
CA ARG A 95 -4.63 15.01 13.39
C ARG A 95 -3.20 15.36 13.02
N ALA A 96 -2.28 15.43 14.00
CA ALA A 96 -0.87 15.71 13.76
C ALA A 96 -0.23 14.66 12.84
N VAL A 97 -0.51 13.38 13.06
CA VAL A 97 -0.03 12.30 12.18
C VAL A 97 -0.66 12.39 10.78
N ALA A 98 -1.95 12.74 10.69
CA ALA A 98 -2.66 12.85 9.42
C ALA A 98 -2.15 14.00 8.52
N VAL A 99 -1.68 15.08 9.12
CA VAL A 99 -1.06 16.21 8.38
C VAL A 99 0.31 15.82 7.82
N LEU A 100 1.03 14.89 8.47
CA LEU A 100 2.34 14.46 8.03
C LEU A 100 2.21 13.51 6.84
N VAL A 101 2.77 13.91 5.69
CA VAL A 101 2.80 13.08 4.47
C VAL A 101 3.77 11.90 4.61
N PHE A 102 4.85 12.08 5.35
CA PHE A 102 5.93 11.10 5.44
C PHE A 102 5.51 9.72 6.01
N PRO A 103 4.78 9.62 7.15
CA PRO A 103 4.33 8.33 7.67
C PRO A 103 3.44 7.57 6.69
N GLU A 104 2.59 8.28 5.94
CA GLU A 104 1.74 7.68 4.92
C GLU A 104 2.56 7.18 3.74
N LEU A 105 3.49 7.98 3.23
CA LEU A 105 4.36 7.57 2.14
C LEU A 105 5.14 6.30 2.47
N VAL A 106 5.65 6.18 3.71
CA VAL A 106 6.32 4.97 4.19
C VAL A 106 5.35 3.77 4.20
N TYR A 107 4.11 3.99 4.67
CA TYR A 107 3.10 2.94 4.69
C TYR A 107 2.65 2.53 3.28
N ASP A 108 2.50 3.48 2.37
CA ASP A 108 2.19 3.21 0.97
C ASP A 108 3.30 2.44 0.27
N CYS A 109 4.57 2.80 0.51
CA CYS A 109 5.71 2.02 0.02
C CYS A 109 5.64 0.57 0.53
N PHE A 110 5.33 0.39 1.82
CA PHE A 110 5.18 -0.92 2.42
C PHE A 110 4.07 -1.74 1.75
N LEU A 111 2.90 -1.15 1.50
CA LEU A 111 1.78 -1.81 0.83
C LEU A 111 2.11 -2.16 -0.62
N ASN A 112 2.73 -1.24 -1.35
CA ASN A 112 3.13 -1.44 -2.74
C ASN A 112 4.18 -2.54 -2.89
N LEU A 113 5.14 -2.62 -1.98
CA LEU A 113 6.12 -3.71 -1.94
C LEU A 113 5.45 -5.07 -1.65
N ALA A 114 4.45 -5.10 -0.75
CA ALA A 114 3.69 -6.32 -0.48
C ALA A 114 2.89 -6.77 -1.71
N PHE A 115 2.29 -5.83 -2.44
CA PHE A 115 1.59 -6.10 -3.69
C PHE A 115 2.53 -6.64 -4.76
N LEU A 116 3.65 -5.97 -5.03
CA LEU A 116 4.65 -6.42 -5.98
C LEU A 116 5.16 -7.83 -5.66
N LYS A 117 5.48 -8.08 -4.39
CA LYS A 117 5.90 -9.42 -3.97
C LYS A 117 4.82 -10.46 -4.24
N GLY A 118 3.56 -10.14 -3.98
CA GLY A 118 2.42 -11.03 -4.30
C GLY A 118 2.34 -11.34 -5.79
N VAL A 119 2.46 -10.32 -6.65
CA VAL A 119 2.46 -10.47 -8.12
C VAL A 119 3.65 -11.34 -8.57
N PHE A 120 4.86 -11.07 -8.09
CA PHE A 120 6.05 -11.86 -8.44
C PHE A 120 5.93 -13.32 -7.99
N GLU A 121 5.46 -13.57 -6.79
CA GLU A 121 5.27 -14.95 -6.30
C GLU A 121 4.28 -15.75 -7.15
N ILE A 122 3.20 -15.10 -7.61
CA ILE A 122 2.23 -15.72 -8.52
C ILE A 122 2.86 -15.94 -9.90
N ALA A 123 3.52 -14.94 -10.46
CA ALA A 123 4.15 -15.01 -11.79
C ALA A 123 5.22 -16.11 -11.87
N PHE A 124 5.97 -16.33 -10.78
CA PHE A 124 6.98 -17.40 -10.69
C PHE A 124 6.42 -18.73 -10.17
N GLY A 125 5.12 -18.89 -10.07
CA GLY A 125 4.47 -20.14 -9.65
C GLY A 125 4.80 -20.59 -8.22
N ARG A 126 5.25 -19.69 -7.34
CA ARG A 126 5.54 -20.02 -5.96
C ARG A 126 4.26 -20.34 -5.21
N ARG A 127 4.21 -21.50 -4.58
CA ARG A 127 3.04 -21.89 -3.77
C ARG A 127 2.91 -20.99 -2.53
N ALA A 128 1.67 -20.62 -2.20
CA ALA A 128 1.38 -19.88 -0.98
C ALA A 128 1.74 -20.74 0.24
N THR A 129 2.73 -20.32 1.01
CA THR A 129 3.00 -20.93 2.31
C THR A 129 2.12 -20.25 3.36
N TRP A 130 0.98 -20.85 3.63
CA TRP A 130 0.12 -20.43 4.73
C TRP A 130 0.76 -20.88 6.04
N LYS A 131 1.62 -20.06 6.62
CA LYS A 131 2.04 -20.27 8.01
C LYS A 131 0.82 -19.97 8.87
N HIS A 132 0.14 -21.01 9.30
CA HIS A 132 -0.83 -20.89 10.38
C HIS A 132 -0.09 -20.26 11.57
N VAL A 133 -0.62 -19.14 12.07
CA VAL A 133 -0.25 -18.67 13.40
C VAL A 133 -0.85 -19.70 14.33
N GLU A 134 -0.06 -20.63 14.80
CA GLU A 134 -0.44 -21.49 15.92
C GLU A 134 -0.67 -20.54 17.09
N HIS A 135 -1.94 -20.26 17.37
CA HIS A 135 -2.33 -19.77 18.66
C HIS A 135 -2.05 -20.94 19.61
N THR A 136 -0.89 -20.93 20.21
CA THR A 136 -0.64 -21.72 21.41
C THR A 136 -1.62 -21.16 22.44
N ALA A 137 -2.81 -21.72 22.47
CA ALA A 137 -3.71 -21.56 23.60
C ALA A 137 -2.98 -22.19 24.79
N GLN A 138 -2.28 -21.36 25.56
CA GLN A 138 -1.92 -21.73 26.91
C GLN A 138 -3.24 -21.86 27.66
N VAL A 139 -3.73 -23.10 27.72
CA VAL A 139 -4.73 -23.49 28.70
C VAL A 139 -3.99 -23.51 30.04
N PRO A 140 -4.29 -22.61 30.98
CA PRO A 140 -3.75 -22.75 32.33
C PRO A 140 -4.41 -23.98 32.98
N ALA A 141 -3.55 -24.86 33.51
CA ALA A 141 -3.96 -25.99 34.33
C ALA A 141 -4.55 -25.51 35.67
#